data_f89a621383f0c9bb16dc672c4bbc6677
#
_entry.id   f89a621383f0c9bb16dc672c4bbc6677
#
_cell.length_a   1.000
_cell.length_b   1.000
_cell.length_c   1.000
_cell.angle_alpha   90.00
_cell.angle_beta   90.00
_cell.angle_gamma   90.00
#
_symmetry.space_group_name_H-M   'P 1'
#
loop_
_entity.id
_entity.type
_entity.pdbx_description
1 polymer ?
#
loop_
_entity_poly.entity_id
_entity_poly.type
_entity_poly.pdbx_seq_one_letter_code
_entity_poly.pdbx_strand_id
1 'polypeptide(L)'
;MINRKKCTGCHMCELACSAFHEGGFQPSRARLFAAVNPTTAAIKGHTCLQTGCAKCQEACPNDAIVARRITVTPKGSFASKEKIGDSSDGYVLVVDESKCNNCGDCYDVCPTEVIFEHPSRRVAFKCDLCDGDPQCIAFCQNEYVLAVDLKVDKADKALAEA
;
A
#
# COMPACT_ATOMS: atom_id res chain seq x y z
N MET A 1 5.72 4.42 4.36
CA MET A 1 5.10 4.49 5.73
C MET A 1 4.61 5.90 6.00
N ILE A 2 3.51 6.06 6.75
CA ILE A 2 3.08 7.37 7.23
C ILE A 2 3.89 7.73 8.48
N ASN A 3 4.54 8.90 8.50
CA ASN A 3 5.20 9.40 9.70
C ASN A 3 4.15 9.85 10.72
N ARG A 4 3.94 9.02 11.73
CA ARG A 4 2.91 9.22 12.76
C ARG A 4 3.01 10.53 13.54
N LYS A 5 4.23 11.11 13.65
CA LYS A 5 4.44 12.37 14.42
C LYS A 5 4.07 13.62 13.62
N LYS A 6 3.85 13.48 12.35
CA LYS A 6 3.68 14.61 11.42
C LYS A 6 2.39 14.55 10.61
N CYS A 7 1.67 13.42 10.60
CA CYS A 7 0.39 13.28 9.91
C CYS A 7 -0.68 14.15 10.56
N THR A 8 -1.37 14.95 9.77
CA THR A 8 -2.46 15.84 10.24
C THR A 8 -3.85 15.21 10.13
N GLY A 9 -3.95 13.98 9.60
CA GLY A 9 -5.24 13.31 9.41
C GLY A 9 -6.11 13.95 8.33
N CYS A 10 -5.53 14.62 7.35
CA CYS A 10 -6.29 15.33 6.31
C CYS A 10 -6.98 14.40 5.28
N HIS A 11 -6.71 13.10 5.31
CA HIS A 11 -7.27 12.06 4.43
C HIS A 11 -7.03 12.22 2.92
N MET A 12 -6.24 13.18 2.48
CA MET A 12 -5.91 13.37 1.05
C MET A 12 -5.30 12.14 0.41
N CYS A 13 -4.50 11.38 1.15
CA CYS A 13 -3.91 10.12 0.68
C CYS A 13 -4.97 9.03 0.39
N GLU A 14 -6.05 8.98 1.17
CA GLU A 14 -7.17 8.05 0.96
C GLU A 14 -7.99 8.44 -0.26
N LEU A 15 -8.28 9.74 -0.40
CA LEU A 15 -9.00 10.27 -1.56
C LEU A 15 -8.21 10.02 -2.86
N ALA A 16 -6.91 10.32 -2.86
CA ALA A 16 -6.04 10.10 -4.01
C ALA A 16 -5.92 8.61 -4.38
N CYS A 17 -5.78 7.74 -3.37
CA CYS A 17 -5.72 6.30 -3.57
C CYS A 17 -7.01 5.75 -4.19
N SER A 18 -8.17 6.11 -3.64
CA SER A 18 -9.45 5.64 -4.15
C SER A 18 -9.76 6.22 -5.54
N ALA A 19 -9.43 7.48 -5.79
CA ALA A 19 -9.61 8.09 -7.10
C ALA A 19 -8.81 7.38 -8.20
N PHE A 20 -7.56 7.00 -7.91
CA PHE A 20 -6.72 6.27 -8.86
C PHE A 20 -7.26 4.88 -9.18
N HIS A 21 -7.68 4.13 -8.16
CA HIS A 21 -8.08 2.73 -8.33
C HIS A 21 -9.53 2.52 -8.75
N GLU A 22 -10.41 3.41 -8.33
CA GLU A 22 -11.86 3.26 -8.50
C GLU A 22 -12.51 4.36 -9.36
N GLY A 23 -11.70 5.31 -9.85
CA GLY A 23 -12.19 6.43 -10.65
C GLY A 23 -13.04 7.45 -9.87
N GLY A 24 -13.04 7.40 -8.53
CA GLY A 24 -13.83 8.28 -7.69
C GLY A 24 -13.33 8.39 -6.25
N PHE A 25 -13.80 9.44 -5.56
CA PHE A 25 -13.42 9.71 -4.17
C PHE A 25 -14.23 8.84 -3.20
N GLN A 26 -13.75 7.68 -2.88
CA GLN A 26 -14.36 6.70 -1.99
C GLN A 26 -13.35 6.21 -0.94
N PRO A 27 -13.16 6.93 0.19
CA PRO A 27 -12.16 6.57 1.21
C PRO A 27 -12.23 5.13 1.69
N SER A 28 -13.44 4.55 1.75
CA SER A 28 -13.64 3.13 2.12
C SER A 28 -13.02 2.12 1.15
N ARG A 29 -12.60 2.57 -0.03
CA ARG A 29 -11.89 1.77 -1.05
C ARG A 29 -10.42 2.16 -1.18
N ALA A 30 -9.93 3.00 -0.28
CA ALA A 30 -8.51 3.30 -0.22
C ALA A 30 -7.73 2.11 0.36
N ARG A 31 -6.51 1.90 -0.11
CA ARG A 31 -5.61 0.81 0.31
C ARG A 31 -4.65 1.24 1.44
N LEU A 32 -4.99 2.32 2.11
CA LEU A 32 -4.36 2.87 3.30
C LEU A 32 -5.39 3.74 4.02
N PHE A 33 -5.17 4.00 5.30
CA PHE A 33 -6.03 4.93 6.04
C PHE A 33 -5.29 5.59 7.21
N ALA A 34 -5.82 6.71 7.67
CA ALA A 34 -5.38 7.43 8.87
C ALA A 34 -6.50 7.35 9.91
N ALA A 35 -6.25 6.61 10.99
CA ALA A 35 -7.17 6.53 12.12
C ALA A 35 -6.86 7.62 13.14
N VAL A 36 -7.90 8.28 13.63
CA VAL A 36 -7.81 9.27 14.71
C VAL A 36 -8.35 8.63 15.99
N ASN A 37 -7.54 8.61 17.04
CA ASN A 37 -8.00 8.16 18.33
C ASN A 37 -8.96 9.24 18.91
N PRO A 38 -10.23 8.91 19.20
CA PRO A 38 -11.21 9.91 19.61
C PRO A 38 -10.94 10.51 21.00
N THR A 39 -10.19 9.81 21.84
CA THR A 39 -9.89 10.26 23.21
C THR A 39 -8.64 11.13 23.27
N THR A 40 -7.59 10.76 22.51
CA THR A 40 -6.28 11.42 22.59
C THR A 40 -6.00 12.33 21.41
N ALA A 41 -6.87 12.33 20.40
CA ALA A 41 -6.66 12.98 19.10
C ALA A 41 -5.38 12.52 18.38
N ALA A 42 -4.74 11.44 18.83
CA ALA A 42 -3.56 10.89 18.20
C ALA A 42 -3.91 10.25 16.85
N ILE A 43 -3.10 10.53 15.83
CA ILE A 43 -3.30 10.01 14.48
C ILE A 43 -2.39 8.81 14.25
N LYS A 44 -2.97 7.70 13.80
CA LYS A 44 -2.26 6.48 13.40
C LYS A 44 -2.47 6.24 11.92
N GLY A 45 -1.41 6.33 11.14
CA GLY A 45 -1.44 5.95 9.72
C GLY A 45 -1.25 4.45 9.54
N HIS A 46 -2.10 3.84 8.74
CA HIS A 46 -2.06 2.45 8.36
C HIS A 46 -1.68 2.34 6.89
N THR A 47 -0.53 1.76 6.60
CA THR A 47 -0.01 1.58 5.23
C THR A 47 0.67 0.23 5.09
N CYS A 48 0.65 -0.33 3.89
CA CYS A 48 1.33 -1.58 3.58
C CYS A 48 2.85 -1.41 3.69
N LEU A 49 3.52 -2.40 4.29
CA LEU A 49 4.98 -2.48 4.39
C LEU A 49 5.62 -3.16 3.18
N GLN A 50 4.81 -3.61 2.24
CA GLN A 50 5.21 -4.30 1.00
C GLN A 50 6.15 -5.49 1.27
N THR A 51 7.20 -5.66 0.47
CA THR A 51 8.17 -6.74 0.59
C THR A 51 8.91 -6.77 1.92
N GLY A 52 8.95 -5.67 2.66
CA GLY A 52 9.54 -5.62 4.00
C GLY A 52 8.81 -6.46 5.06
N CYS A 53 7.56 -6.91 4.77
CA CYS A 53 6.74 -7.73 5.66
C CYS A 53 6.46 -9.12 5.09
N ALA A 54 5.90 -9.20 3.88
CA ALA A 54 5.51 -10.39 3.10
C ALA A 54 4.55 -11.40 3.79
N LYS A 55 4.11 -11.17 5.03
CA LYS A 55 3.27 -12.12 5.79
C LYS A 55 2.00 -12.56 5.07
N CYS A 56 1.36 -11.64 4.34
CA CYS A 56 0.16 -11.97 3.57
C CYS A 56 0.43 -12.92 2.41
N GLN A 57 1.62 -12.87 1.81
CA GLN A 57 2.04 -13.82 0.77
C GLN A 57 2.27 -15.20 1.37
N GLU A 58 2.97 -15.27 2.50
CA GLU A 58 3.26 -16.52 3.21
C GLU A 58 1.97 -17.22 3.71
N ALA A 59 0.95 -16.45 4.07
CA ALA A 59 -0.31 -16.97 4.58
C ALA A 59 -1.34 -17.32 3.50
N CYS A 60 -1.10 -16.98 2.23
CA CYS A 60 -2.10 -17.17 1.18
C CYS A 60 -2.14 -18.64 0.71
N PRO A 61 -3.22 -19.42 0.96
CA PRO A 61 -3.28 -20.81 0.57
C PRO A 61 -3.44 -21.03 -0.94
N ASN A 62 -3.80 -19.98 -1.68
CA ASN A 62 -4.04 -20.04 -3.12
C ASN A 62 -2.92 -19.38 -3.95
N ASP A 63 -1.80 -19.02 -3.34
CA ASP A 63 -0.70 -18.25 -4.00
C ASP A 63 -1.22 -17.05 -4.79
N ALA A 64 -2.27 -16.39 -4.28
CA ALA A 64 -2.88 -15.23 -4.91
C ALA A 64 -2.14 -13.92 -4.65
N ILE A 65 -1.18 -13.88 -3.73
CA ILE A 65 -0.38 -12.69 -3.46
C ILE A 65 1.00 -12.90 -4.07
N VAL A 66 1.23 -12.21 -5.18
CA VAL A 66 2.40 -12.39 -6.03
C VAL A 66 3.32 -11.18 -6.00
N ALA A 67 4.63 -11.40 -6.14
CA ALA A 67 5.60 -10.34 -6.31
C ALA A 67 5.64 -9.90 -7.78
N ARG A 68 5.52 -8.60 -8.03
CA ARG A 68 5.62 -7.99 -9.35
C ARG A 68 6.73 -6.96 -9.37
N ARG A 69 7.60 -7.00 -10.39
CA ARG A 69 8.65 -5.99 -10.55
C ARG A 69 8.01 -4.64 -10.87
N ILE A 70 8.56 -3.58 -10.26
CA ILE A 70 8.05 -2.23 -10.39
C ILE A 70 9.18 -1.20 -10.30
N THR A 71 9.04 -0.10 -11.02
CA THR A 71 9.87 1.10 -10.87
C THR A 71 8.98 2.19 -10.29
N VAL A 72 9.31 2.67 -9.10
CA VAL A 72 8.52 3.72 -8.43
C VAL A 72 9.06 5.09 -8.83
N THR A 73 8.23 5.87 -9.52
CA THR A 73 8.56 7.22 -9.99
C THR A 73 7.35 8.13 -9.78
N PRO A 74 7.15 8.67 -8.58
CA PRO A 74 6.00 9.53 -8.28
C PRO A 74 6.02 10.82 -9.09
N LYS A 75 4.89 11.17 -9.67
CA LYS A 75 4.71 12.30 -10.61
C LYS A 75 3.84 13.43 -10.05
N GLY A 76 3.53 13.49 -8.79
CA GLY A 76 2.64 14.52 -8.24
C GLY A 76 3.33 15.85 -7.95
N SER A 77 2.55 16.93 -7.88
CA SER A 77 3.01 18.28 -7.56
C SER A 77 3.71 18.40 -6.19
N PHE A 78 3.39 17.49 -5.26
CA PHE A 78 3.98 17.42 -3.93
C PHE A 78 4.99 16.27 -3.78
N ALA A 79 5.23 15.52 -4.86
CA ALA A 79 6.27 14.50 -4.89
C ALA A 79 7.64 15.20 -4.99
N SER A 80 8.44 15.13 -3.95
CA SER A 80 9.81 15.64 -3.99
C SER A 80 10.80 14.50 -4.18
N LYS A 81 11.93 14.78 -4.83
CA LYS A 81 13.04 13.82 -4.98
C LYS A 81 13.58 13.35 -3.64
N GLU A 82 13.49 14.20 -2.62
CA GLU A 82 13.92 13.89 -1.25
C GLU A 82 13.06 12.80 -0.59
N LYS A 83 11.80 12.61 -1.05
CA LYS A 83 10.90 11.59 -0.54
C LYS A 83 11.22 10.19 -1.05
N ILE A 84 11.74 10.05 -2.27
CA ILE A 84 11.86 8.74 -2.95
C ILE A 84 13.19 8.60 -3.70
N GLY A 85 13.97 9.66 -3.81
CA GLY A 85 15.11 9.71 -4.72
C GLY A 85 14.66 9.88 -6.18
N ASP A 86 15.55 9.57 -7.13
CA ASP A 86 15.27 9.75 -8.55
C ASP A 86 14.33 8.67 -9.13
N SER A 87 14.50 7.45 -8.71
CA SER A 87 13.61 6.29 -8.95
C SER A 87 14.00 5.15 -8.02
N SER A 88 13.07 4.24 -7.75
CA SER A 88 13.34 3.06 -6.94
C SER A 88 12.80 1.83 -7.68
N ASP A 89 13.70 0.97 -8.11
CA ASP A 89 13.37 -0.34 -8.68
C ASP A 89 13.25 -1.38 -7.57
N GLY A 90 12.28 -2.28 -7.71
CA GLY A 90 12.08 -3.34 -6.73
C GLY A 90 10.84 -4.16 -7.02
N TYR A 91 10.30 -4.81 -6.00
CA TYR A 91 9.11 -5.64 -6.10
C TYR A 91 7.98 -5.10 -5.23
N VAL A 92 6.77 -5.21 -5.74
CA VAL A 92 5.52 -4.94 -5.02
C VAL A 92 4.73 -6.23 -4.91
N LEU A 93 4.14 -6.47 -3.73
CA LEU A 93 3.21 -7.58 -3.55
C LEU A 93 1.82 -7.13 -3.96
N VAL A 94 1.24 -7.80 -4.94
CA VAL A 94 -0.11 -7.53 -5.48
C VAL A 94 -1.00 -8.75 -5.34
N VAL A 95 -2.31 -8.54 -5.35
CA VAL A 95 -3.29 -9.63 -5.38
C VAL A 95 -3.60 -10.00 -6.84
N ASP A 96 -3.39 -11.24 -7.18
CA ASP A 96 -3.93 -11.85 -8.41
C ASP A 96 -5.39 -12.21 -8.15
N GLU A 97 -6.30 -11.39 -8.64
CA GLU A 97 -7.73 -11.56 -8.41
C GLU A 97 -8.28 -12.87 -9.00
N SER A 98 -7.62 -13.43 -10.01
CA SER A 98 -8.03 -14.70 -10.62
C SER A 98 -7.82 -15.91 -9.71
N LYS A 99 -6.86 -15.82 -8.79
CA LYS A 99 -6.53 -16.86 -7.81
C LYS A 99 -7.17 -16.62 -6.46
N CYS A 100 -7.61 -15.38 -6.17
CA CYS A 100 -8.14 -15.00 -4.88
C CYS A 100 -9.57 -15.51 -4.69
N ASN A 101 -9.78 -16.36 -3.68
CA ASN A 101 -11.10 -16.85 -3.28
C ASN A 101 -11.70 -16.10 -2.08
N ASN A 102 -11.04 -15.02 -1.62
CA ASN A 102 -11.46 -14.21 -0.48
C ASN A 102 -11.55 -14.99 0.85
N CYS A 103 -10.62 -15.92 1.11
CA CYS A 103 -10.61 -16.72 2.35
C CYS A 103 -10.39 -15.88 3.62
N GLY A 104 -9.72 -14.75 3.53
CA GLY A 104 -9.49 -13.84 4.66
C GLY A 104 -8.15 -14.03 5.38
N ASP A 105 -7.42 -15.14 5.19
CA ASP A 105 -6.18 -15.46 5.91
C ASP A 105 -5.13 -14.33 5.86
N CYS A 106 -5.09 -13.59 4.76
CA CYS A 106 -4.18 -12.45 4.62
C CYS A 106 -4.60 -11.23 5.45
N TYR A 107 -5.87 -11.11 5.86
CA TYR A 107 -6.35 -10.02 6.72
C TYR A 107 -5.82 -10.19 8.14
N ASP A 108 -5.94 -11.41 8.68
CA ASP A 108 -5.61 -11.75 10.07
C ASP A 108 -4.10 -11.59 10.36
N VAL A 109 -3.25 -11.86 9.36
CA VAL A 109 -1.80 -11.75 9.52
C VAL A 109 -1.24 -10.36 9.23
N CYS A 110 -2.05 -9.42 8.75
CA CYS A 110 -1.58 -8.10 8.36
C CYS A 110 -1.26 -7.21 9.57
N PRO A 111 0.01 -6.90 9.86
CA PRO A 111 0.39 -6.14 11.07
C PRO A 111 -0.02 -4.67 11.01
N THR A 112 -0.43 -4.19 9.86
CA THR A 112 -0.87 -2.81 9.62
C THR A 112 -2.35 -2.71 9.29
N GLU A 113 -3.07 -3.83 9.26
CA GLU A 113 -4.52 -3.90 9.06
C GLU A 113 -4.99 -3.20 7.77
N VAL A 114 -4.24 -3.36 6.67
CA VAL A 114 -4.49 -2.65 5.38
C VAL A 114 -4.78 -3.61 4.22
N ILE A 115 -5.27 -4.77 4.53
CA ILE A 115 -5.82 -5.72 3.54
C ILE A 115 -7.29 -5.88 3.87
N PHE A 116 -8.13 -5.69 2.87
CA PHE A 116 -9.58 -5.69 3.05
C PHE A 116 -10.25 -6.53 1.97
N GLU A 117 -11.50 -6.93 2.20
CA GLU A 117 -12.38 -7.40 1.14
C GLU A 117 -12.79 -6.23 0.24
N HIS A 118 -12.67 -6.41 -1.08
CA HIS A 118 -13.14 -5.40 -2.02
C HIS A 118 -14.68 -5.34 -2.01
N PRO A 119 -15.29 -4.16 -1.81
CA PRO A 119 -16.73 -4.06 -1.57
C PRO A 119 -17.64 -4.62 -2.68
N SER A 120 -17.11 -4.75 -3.91
CA SER A 120 -17.89 -5.18 -5.07
C SER A 120 -17.37 -6.45 -5.77
N ARG A 121 -16.10 -6.87 -5.54
CA ARG A 121 -15.45 -7.94 -6.31
C ARG A 121 -15.22 -9.24 -5.54
N ARG A 122 -15.49 -9.27 -4.24
CA ARG A 122 -15.27 -10.43 -3.37
C ARG A 122 -13.86 -11.02 -3.47
N VAL A 123 -12.88 -10.15 -3.54
CA VAL A 123 -11.45 -10.48 -3.52
C VAL A 123 -10.74 -9.61 -2.49
N ALA A 124 -9.61 -10.05 -2.00
CA ALA A 124 -8.75 -9.21 -1.17
C ALA A 124 -8.20 -8.04 -2.01
N PHE A 125 -8.09 -6.86 -1.41
CA PHE A 125 -7.35 -5.76 -2.03
C PHE A 125 -6.37 -5.13 -1.02
N LYS A 126 -5.23 -4.70 -1.52
CA LYS A 126 -4.14 -4.10 -0.75
C LYS A 126 -3.36 -3.12 -1.62
N CYS A 127 -2.48 -2.35 -1.01
CA CYS A 127 -1.61 -1.43 -1.72
C CYS A 127 -0.73 -2.14 -2.75
N ASP A 128 -0.69 -1.62 -3.97
CA ASP A 128 0.12 -2.04 -5.10
C ASP A 128 1.07 -0.93 -5.60
N LEU A 129 1.21 0.15 -4.81
CA LEU A 129 1.99 1.35 -5.17
C LEU A 129 1.49 2.07 -6.41
N CYS A 130 0.21 1.93 -6.75
CA CYS A 130 -0.41 2.57 -7.91
C CYS A 130 0.40 2.35 -9.20
N ASP A 131 0.84 1.11 -9.44
CA ASP A 131 1.66 0.72 -10.60
C ASP A 131 2.95 1.55 -10.80
N GLY A 132 3.53 2.04 -9.71
CA GLY A 132 4.78 2.81 -9.71
C GLY A 132 4.63 4.32 -9.59
N ASP A 133 3.40 4.83 -9.56
CA ASP A 133 3.10 6.24 -9.32
C ASP A 133 2.24 6.43 -8.05
N PRO A 134 2.81 6.25 -6.84
CA PRO A 134 2.06 6.21 -5.59
C PRO A 134 1.37 7.53 -5.28
N GLN A 135 0.08 7.63 -5.54
CA GLN A 135 -0.73 8.83 -5.43
C GLN A 135 -0.78 9.38 -4.00
N CYS A 136 -0.77 8.52 -3.00
CA CYS A 136 -0.73 8.95 -1.60
C CYS A 136 0.52 9.78 -1.27
N ILE A 137 1.65 9.51 -1.93
CA ILE A 137 2.89 10.30 -1.78
C ILE A 137 2.77 11.59 -2.59
N ALA A 138 2.28 11.49 -3.83
CA ALA A 138 2.14 12.62 -4.74
C ALA A 138 1.23 13.73 -4.17
N PHE A 139 0.16 13.36 -3.45
CA PHE A 139 -0.82 14.31 -2.90
C PHE A 139 -0.63 14.64 -1.42
N CYS A 140 0.39 14.10 -0.75
CA CYS A 140 0.68 14.46 0.64
C CYS A 140 1.35 15.84 0.73
N GLN A 141 0.58 16.87 1.05
CA GLN A 141 1.05 18.26 1.14
C GLN A 141 2.13 18.45 2.23
N ASN A 142 2.08 17.67 3.29
CA ASN A 142 2.95 17.83 4.44
C ASN A 142 4.20 16.95 4.41
N GLU A 143 4.49 16.30 3.29
CA GLU A 143 5.65 15.42 3.12
C GLU A 143 5.75 14.26 4.13
N TYR A 144 4.61 13.77 4.63
CA TYR A 144 4.56 12.79 5.72
C TYR A 144 4.22 11.37 5.31
N VAL A 145 3.73 11.17 4.09
CA VAL A 145 3.69 9.84 3.49
C VAL A 145 5.07 9.57 2.92
N LEU A 146 5.80 8.73 3.61
CA LEU A 146 7.20 8.48 3.33
C LEU A 146 7.39 7.49 2.19
N ALA A 147 8.56 7.61 1.55
CA ALA A 147 9.10 6.68 0.59
C ALA A 147 8.90 5.22 1.00
N VAL A 148 8.52 4.44 0.04
CA VAL A 148 8.49 2.98 0.18
C VAL A 148 9.92 2.49 0.01
N ASP A 149 10.49 1.96 1.09
CA ASP A 149 11.76 1.25 1.01
C ASP A 149 11.49 -0.11 0.35
N LEU A 150 11.71 -0.20 -0.95
CA LEU A 150 11.58 -1.43 -1.72
C LEU A 150 12.84 -2.28 -1.48
N LYS A 151 12.89 -2.97 -0.35
CA LYS A 151 13.99 -3.90 -0.08
C LYS A 151 13.87 -5.12 -0.98
N VAL A 152 14.87 -5.28 -1.81
CA VAL A 152 15.01 -6.32 -2.84
C VAL A 152 15.23 -7.73 -2.24
N ASP A 153 15.72 -7.82 -1.00
CA ASP A 153 16.39 -9.00 -0.45
C ASP A 153 15.55 -10.27 -0.24
N LYS A 154 14.21 -10.17 -0.16
CA LYS A 154 13.36 -11.36 0.04
C LYS A 154 12.60 -11.82 -1.21
N ALA A 155 12.25 -10.88 -2.09
CA ALA A 155 11.50 -11.21 -3.31
C ALA A 155 12.39 -11.78 -4.41
N ASP A 156 13.66 -11.41 -4.46
CA ASP A 156 14.61 -11.93 -5.46
C ASP A 156 14.91 -13.43 -5.30
N LYS A 157 14.87 -13.94 -4.06
CA LYS A 157 15.05 -15.38 -3.83
C LYS A 157 13.88 -16.21 -4.36
N ALA A 158 12.64 -15.74 -4.20
CA ALA A 158 11.46 -16.47 -4.65
C ALA A 158 11.25 -16.44 -6.17
N LEU A 159 11.81 -15.42 -6.86
CA LEU A 159 11.71 -15.28 -8.33
C LEU A 159 12.92 -15.89 -9.07
N ALA A 160 14.04 -16.11 -8.40
CA ALA A 160 15.19 -16.80 -8.97
C ALA A 160 15.03 -18.33 -8.95
N GLU A 161 14.07 -18.85 -8.19
CA GLU A 161 13.80 -20.28 -8.05
C GLU A 161 12.53 -20.73 -8.83
N ALA A 162 11.89 -19.82 -9.57
CA ALA A 162 10.72 -20.10 -10.41
C ALA A 162 11.05 -19.97 -11.91
#